data_e5f9ba99825e1fb2edd76c685251251e
#
_entry.id   e5f9ba99825e1fb2edd76c685251251e
#
_cell.length_a   1.000
_cell.length_b   1.000
_cell.length_c   1.000
_cell.angle_alpha   90.00
_cell.angle_beta   90.00
_cell.angle_gamma   90.00
#
_symmetry.space_group_name_H-M   'P 1'
#
loop_
_entity.id
_entity.type
_entity.pdbx_description
1 polymer ?
#
loop_
_entity_poly.entity_id
_entity_poly.type
_entity_poly.pdbx_seq_one_letter_code
_entity_poly.pdbx_strand_id
1 'polypeptide(L)'
;MSNYVFAMDGVLCTPCDDFMEAHNCKPIINAIEFLNWLVKEGHHITVWCERPNDLSWVMATREWCSKYGVLYNRLLFDKPKMPTFVNETPCNASNYGYDHDVGEVALLFEEWKKCQNTKE
;
A
#
# COMPACT_ATOMS: atom_id res chain seq x y z
N MET A 1 12.12 -7.72 -11.78
CA MET A 1 11.90 -7.17 -10.43
C MET A 1 11.68 -5.66 -10.50
N SER A 2 10.67 -5.17 -9.86
CA SER A 2 10.31 -3.76 -9.87
C SER A 2 10.18 -3.20 -8.46
N ASN A 3 10.18 -1.88 -8.35
CA ASN A 3 9.96 -1.19 -7.09
C ASN A 3 8.57 -0.56 -7.12
N TYR A 4 7.77 -0.86 -6.11
CA TYR A 4 6.45 -0.27 -5.96
C TYR A 4 6.38 0.48 -4.64
N VAL A 5 5.75 1.64 -4.66
CA VAL A 5 5.49 2.45 -3.48
C VAL A 5 3.98 2.53 -3.31
N PHE A 6 3.47 1.98 -2.21
CA PHE A 6 2.05 2.00 -1.89
C PHE A 6 1.80 3.01 -0.79
N ALA A 7 0.77 3.84 -0.97
CA ALA A 7 0.23 4.62 0.15
C ALA A 7 -0.55 3.68 1.07
N MET A 8 -0.83 4.11 2.28
CA MET A 8 -1.56 3.28 3.24
C MET A 8 -3.02 3.66 3.37
N ASP A 9 -3.30 4.87 3.86
CA ASP A 9 -4.67 5.29 4.11
C ASP A 9 -5.42 5.51 2.80
N GLY A 10 -6.55 4.84 2.65
CA GLY A 10 -7.33 4.85 1.43
C GLY A 10 -6.88 3.83 0.38
N VAL A 11 -5.78 3.14 0.61
CA VAL A 11 -5.23 2.13 -0.32
C VAL A 11 -5.20 0.75 0.34
N LEU A 12 -4.54 0.62 1.47
CA LEU A 12 -4.44 -0.65 2.21
C LEU A 12 -5.46 -0.73 3.34
N CYS A 13 -5.93 0.40 3.79
CA CYS A 13 -6.94 0.49 4.85
C CYS A 13 -7.86 1.67 4.61
N THR A 14 -8.98 1.70 5.33
CA THR A 14 -9.85 2.87 5.34
C THR A 14 -9.08 4.08 5.86
N PRO A 15 -9.41 5.30 5.40
CA PRO A 15 -8.71 6.50 5.86
C PRO A 15 -8.74 6.64 7.37
N CYS A 16 -7.62 7.09 7.93
CA CYS A 16 -7.45 7.31 9.35
C CYS A 16 -7.23 8.80 9.60
N ASP A 17 -8.18 9.43 10.30
CA ASP A 17 -8.14 10.89 10.51
C ASP A 17 -7.40 11.28 11.76
N ASP A 18 -7.31 10.39 12.76
CA ASP A 18 -6.59 10.69 13.99
C ASP A 18 -5.93 9.44 14.57
N PHE A 19 -5.04 9.66 15.53
CA PHE A 19 -4.28 8.59 16.15
C PHE A 19 -5.16 7.56 16.86
N MET A 20 -6.26 7.99 17.43
CA MET A 20 -7.15 7.09 18.17
C MET A 20 -7.76 6.01 17.27
N GLU A 21 -7.87 6.30 15.97
CA GLU A 21 -8.41 5.35 15.00
C GLU A 21 -7.34 4.48 14.34
N ALA A 22 -6.06 4.76 14.59
CA ALA A 22 -4.96 4.10 13.88
C ALA A 22 -4.99 2.58 13.99
N HIS A 23 -5.44 2.04 15.12
CA HIS A 23 -5.56 0.59 15.32
C HIS A 23 -6.86 0.00 14.75
N ASN A 24 -7.84 0.83 14.48
CA ASN A 24 -9.20 0.41 14.13
C ASN A 24 -9.56 0.61 12.67
N CYS A 25 -8.62 1.09 11.85
CA CYS A 25 -8.85 1.21 10.43
C CYS A 25 -9.14 -0.17 9.83
N LYS A 26 -10.13 -0.22 8.95
CA LYS A 26 -10.53 -1.48 8.33
C LYS A 26 -9.59 -1.82 7.18
N PRO A 27 -9.16 -3.08 7.07
CA PRO A 27 -8.30 -3.47 5.96
C PRO A 27 -9.06 -3.50 4.64
N ILE A 28 -8.37 -3.11 3.57
CA ILE A 28 -8.87 -3.30 2.21
C ILE A 28 -8.21 -4.58 1.71
N ILE A 29 -8.91 -5.68 1.89
CA ILE A 29 -8.34 -7.03 1.76
C ILE A 29 -7.74 -7.28 0.38
N ASN A 30 -8.44 -6.91 -0.68
CA ASN A 30 -7.93 -7.14 -2.03
C ASN A 30 -6.63 -6.40 -2.30
N ALA A 31 -6.50 -5.19 -1.77
CA ALA A 31 -5.27 -4.41 -1.92
C ALA A 31 -4.10 -5.06 -1.17
N ILE A 32 -4.36 -5.53 0.05
CA ILE A 32 -3.35 -6.23 0.85
C ILE A 32 -2.91 -7.52 0.16
N GLU A 33 -3.85 -8.30 -0.33
CA GLU A 33 -3.53 -9.55 -1.03
C GLU A 33 -2.72 -9.29 -2.30
N PHE A 34 -3.08 -8.26 -3.05
CA PHE A 34 -2.34 -7.86 -4.24
C PHE A 34 -0.91 -7.43 -3.89
N LEU A 35 -0.77 -6.58 -2.88
CA LEU A 35 0.55 -6.15 -2.41
C LEU A 35 1.39 -7.37 -1.99
N ASN A 36 0.81 -8.27 -1.22
CA ASN A 36 1.52 -9.45 -0.74
C ASN A 36 1.93 -10.37 -1.89
N TRP A 37 1.09 -10.47 -2.92
CA TRP A 37 1.44 -11.22 -4.12
C TRP A 37 2.66 -10.61 -4.81
N LEU A 38 2.72 -9.28 -4.92
CA LEU A 38 3.88 -8.61 -5.51
C LEU A 38 5.17 -8.90 -4.74
N VAL A 39 5.10 -8.91 -3.40
CA VAL A 39 6.26 -9.27 -2.57
C VAL A 39 6.71 -10.69 -2.88
N LYS A 40 5.77 -11.63 -2.97
CA LYS A 40 6.08 -13.04 -3.24
C LYS A 40 6.65 -13.26 -4.64
N GLU A 41 6.28 -12.38 -5.58
CA GLU A 41 6.84 -12.42 -6.95
C GLU A 41 8.23 -11.79 -7.05
N GLY A 42 8.78 -11.31 -5.94
CA GLY A 42 10.13 -10.79 -5.89
C GLY A 42 10.26 -9.29 -6.12
N HIS A 43 9.15 -8.57 -6.13
CA HIS A 43 9.20 -7.11 -6.25
C HIS A 43 9.53 -6.47 -4.90
N HIS A 44 10.15 -5.30 -4.95
CA HIS A 44 10.46 -4.53 -3.74
C HIS A 44 9.29 -3.59 -3.44
N ILE A 45 8.73 -3.72 -2.25
CA ILE A 45 7.56 -2.95 -1.84
C ILE A 45 7.92 -2.00 -0.70
N THR A 46 7.65 -0.72 -0.93
CA THR A 46 7.72 0.31 0.11
C THR A 46 6.31 0.78 0.40
N VAL A 47 5.90 0.74 1.65
CA VAL A 47 4.67 1.39 2.09
C VAL A 47 5.06 2.75 2.63
N TRP A 48 4.57 3.82 2.01
CA TRP A 48 4.90 5.19 2.40
C TRP A 48 3.61 5.94 2.72
N CYS A 49 3.38 6.15 4.02
CA CYS A 49 2.14 6.76 4.49
C CYS A 49 2.33 8.22 4.88
N GLU A 50 1.21 8.94 4.88
CA GLU A 50 1.20 10.35 5.29
C GLU A 50 1.18 10.51 6.82
N ARG A 51 1.09 9.41 7.56
CA ARG A 51 1.08 9.43 9.02
C ARG A 51 2.38 10.01 9.55
N PRO A 52 2.33 10.71 10.70
CA PRO A 52 3.53 11.31 11.28
C PRO A 52 4.59 10.27 11.65
N ASN A 53 5.85 10.64 11.49
CA ASN A 53 6.97 9.81 11.89
C ASN A 53 7.29 10.05 13.38
N ASP A 54 6.37 9.68 14.24
CA ASP A 54 6.61 9.67 15.68
C ASP A 54 6.34 8.27 16.24
N LEU A 55 6.89 8.01 17.41
CA LEU A 55 6.89 6.66 17.96
C LEU A 55 5.49 6.06 18.09
N SER A 56 4.52 6.83 18.55
CA SER A 56 3.16 6.34 18.73
C SER A 56 2.52 5.92 17.42
N TRP A 57 2.64 6.77 16.39
CA TRP A 57 2.10 6.47 15.06
C TRP A 57 2.82 5.31 14.40
N VAL A 58 4.15 5.27 14.53
CA VAL A 58 4.96 4.19 13.94
C VAL A 58 4.56 2.85 14.54
N MET A 59 4.47 2.77 15.87
CA MET A 59 4.11 1.52 16.56
C MET A 59 2.69 1.08 16.21
N ALA A 60 1.73 2.00 16.23
CA ALA A 60 0.35 1.67 15.89
C ALA A 60 0.23 1.15 14.45
N THR A 61 0.94 1.78 13.53
CA THR A 61 0.92 1.39 12.12
C THR A 61 1.57 0.03 11.91
N ARG A 62 2.70 -0.22 12.55
CA ARG A 62 3.38 -1.52 12.46
C ARG A 62 2.53 -2.64 13.06
N GLU A 63 1.88 -2.39 14.18
CA GLU A 63 0.99 -3.37 14.80
C GLU A 63 -0.20 -3.69 13.89
N TRP A 64 -0.77 -2.67 13.26
CA TRP A 64 -1.87 -2.85 12.32
C TRP A 64 -1.43 -3.72 11.13
N CYS A 65 -0.29 -3.40 10.55
CA CYS A 65 0.25 -4.18 9.43
C CYS A 65 0.50 -5.64 9.83
N SER A 66 1.05 -5.86 11.03
CA SER A 66 1.28 -7.20 11.54
C SER A 66 -0.02 -7.97 11.74
N LYS A 67 -1.03 -7.29 12.29
CA LYS A 67 -2.34 -7.89 12.55
C LYS A 67 -3.00 -8.39 11.26
N TYR A 68 -2.90 -7.64 10.19
CA TYR A 68 -3.55 -7.98 8.92
C TYR A 68 -2.62 -8.63 7.90
N GLY A 69 -1.41 -8.97 8.31
CA GLY A 69 -0.48 -9.71 7.47
C GLY A 69 0.03 -8.94 6.27
N VAL A 70 0.19 -7.63 6.38
CA VAL A 70 0.73 -6.81 5.30
C VAL A 70 2.23 -7.05 5.21
N LEU A 71 2.69 -7.50 4.05
CA LEU A 71 4.11 -7.70 3.78
C LEU A 71 4.68 -6.43 3.14
N TYR A 72 5.91 -6.10 3.49
CA TYR A 72 6.61 -4.98 2.88
C TYR A 72 8.11 -5.11 3.13
N ASN A 73 8.90 -4.45 2.29
CA ASN A 73 10.34 -4.39 2.49
C ASN A 73 10.71 -3.17 3.31
N ARG A 74 9.98 -2.05 3.12
CA ARG A 74 10.21 -0.81 3.86
C ARG A 74 8.87 -0.17 4.22
N LEU A 75 8.82 0.46 5.39
CA LEU A 75 7.67 1.24 5.85
C LEU A 75 8.17 2.64 6.18
N LEU A 76 7.68 3.64 5.46
CA LEU A 76 8.09 5.03 5.60
C LEU A 76 6.89 5.91 6.00
N PHE A 77 7.18 7.02 6.65
CA PHE A 77 6.21 7.95 7.19
C PHE A 77 6.43 9.35 6.62
N ASP A 78 5.58 10.29 6.99
CA ASP A 78 5.66 11.69 6.57
C ASP A 78 5.65 11.87 5.06
N LYS A 79 4.86 11.07 4.35
CA LYS A 79 4.68 11.29 2.92
C LYS A 79 4.00 12.64 2.71
N PRO A 80 4.53 13.49 1.80
CA PRO A 80 3.87 14.74 1.49
C PRO A 80 2.45 14.52 0.97
N LYS A 81 1.53 15.39 1.34
CA LYS A 81 0.16 15.33 0.83
C LYS A 81 0.10 15.91 -0.58
N MET A 82 -0.63 15.21 -1.46
CA MET A 82 -0.85 15.65 -2.85
C MET A 82 0.45 16.07 -3.55
N PRO A 83 1.49 15.21 -3.54
CA PRO A 83 2.78 15.61 -4.08
C PRO A 83 2.78 15.65 -5.60
N THR A 84 3.64 16.49 -6.15
CA THR A 84 4.08 16.38 -7.53
C THR A 84 5.53 15.91 -7.49
N PHE A 85 5.79 14.74 -8.07
CA PHE A 85 7.14 14.19 -8.08
C PHE A 85 7.94 14.74 -9.24
N VAL A 86 9.12 15.26 -8.93
CA VAL A 86 10.09 15.65 -9.95
C VAL A 86 11.25 14.68 -9.78
N ASN A 87 11.36 13.74 -10.67
CA ASN A 87 12.28 12.61 -10.53
C ASN A 87 13.44 12.67 -11.51
N GLU A 88 14.52 12.03 -11.14
CA GLU A 88 15.71 11.89 -11.99
C GLU A 88 15.46 10.98 -13.18
N THR A 89 14.56 10.00 -12.99
CA THR A 89 14.15 9.06 -14.03
C THR A 89 12.63 9.02 -14.10
N PRO A 90 12.05 8.66 -15.26
CA PRO A 90 10.60 8.53 -15.36
C PRO A 90 10.04 7.55 -14.32
N CYS A 91 8.88 7.89 -13.78
CA CYS A 91 8.15 6.98 -12.91
C CYS A 91 6.67 6.97 -13.31
N ASN A 92 6.00 5.87 -12.98
CA ASN A 92 4.57 5.74 -13.18
C ASN A 92 3.85 6.07 -11.88
N ALA A 93 2.65 6.61 -11.97
CA ALA A 93 1.82 6.89 -10.82
C ALA A 93 0.39 6.47 -11.10
N SER A 94 -0.24 5.87 -10.11
CA SER A 94 -1.64 5.47 -10.18
C SER A 94 -2.33 5.84 -8.89
N ASN A 95 -3.59 6.24 -9.00
CA ASN A 95 -4.43 6.47 -7.83
C ASN A 95 -5.21 5.18 -7.60
N TYR A 96 -4.94 4.54 -6.49
CA TYR A 96 -5.52 3.22 -6.25
C TYR A 96 -6.83 3.27 -5.48
N GLY A 97 -6.89 4.00 -4.39
CA GLY A 97 -8.11 4.19 -3.61
C GLY A 97 -8.83 2.90 -3.24
N TYR A 98 -10.12 3.02 -2.98
CA TYR A 98 -10.99 1.87 -2.71
C TYR A 98 -11.27 1.08 -3.99
N ASP A 99 -11.40 1.80 -5.08
CA ASP A 99 -11.57 1.22 -6.40
C ASP A 99 -10.23 1.40 -7.10
N HIS A 100 -9.55 0.32 -7.38
CA HIS A 100 -8.27 0.41 -8.07
C HIS A 100 -8.42 1.14 -9.40
N ASP A 101 -7.41 1.90 -9.71
CA ASP A 101 -7.42 2.82 -10.84
C ASP A 101 -6.94 2.14 -12.13
N VAL A 102 -6.78 2.94 -13.14
CA VAL A 102 -6.29 2.54 -14.45
C VAL A 102 -4.75 2.63 -14.50
N GLY A 103 -4.16 2.12 -15.56
CA GLY A 103 -2.72 2.18 -15.79
C GLY A 103 -2.06 0.84 -15.56
N GLU A 104 -0.74 0.86 -15.39
CA GLU A 104 0.03 -0.38 -15.24
C GLU A 104 -0.35 -1.18 -14.00
N VAL A 105 -0.65 -0.49 -12.90
CA VAL A 105 -1.05 -1.15 -11.67
C VAL A 105 -2.39 -1.87 -11.85
N ALA A 106 -3.32 -1.28 -12.59
CA ALA A 106 -4.60 -1.93 -12.87
C ALA A 106 -4.40 -3.20 -13.69
N LEU A 107 -3.49 -3.19 -14.64
CA LEU A 107 -3.19 -4.38 -15.44
C LEU A 107 -2.61 -5.49 -14.57
N LEU A 108 -1.69 -5.16 -13.68
CA LEU A 108 -1.13 -6.12 -12.72
C LEU A 108 -2.20 -6.67 -11.78
N PHE A 109 -3.11 -5.82 -11.35
CA PHE A 109 -4.21 -6.23 -10.48
C PHE A 109 -5.12 -7.23 -11.20
N GLU A 110 -5.43 -7.00 -12.47
CA GLU A 110 -6.23 -7.93 -13.26
C GLU A 110 -5.51 -9.26 -13.46
N GLU A 111 -4.20 -9.21 -13.70
CA GLU A 111 -3.38 -10.42 -13.81
C GLU A 111 -3.41 -11.22 -12.51
N TRP A 112 -3.27 -10.55 -11.37
CA TRP A 112 -3.36 -11.19 -10.07
C TRP A 112 -4.72 -11.84 -9.85
N LYS A 113 -5.80 -11.17 -10.23
CA LYS A 113 -7.16 -11.73 -10.12
C LYS A 113 -7.29 -13.02 -10.93
N LYS A 114 -6.75 -13.04 -12.13
CA LYS A 114 -6.77 -14.24 -12.98
C LYS A 114 -6.04 -15.39 -12.30
N CYS A 115 -4.89 -15.11 -11.69
CA CYS A 115 -4.14 -16.12 -10.94
C CYS A 115 -4.94 -16.67 -9.78
N GLN A 116 -5.71 -15.84 -9.08
CA GLN A 116 -6.56 -16.29 -7.99
C GLN A 116 -7.68 -17.20 -8.49
N ASN A 117 -8.26 -16.87 -9.63
CA ASN A 117 -9.35 -17.67 -10.20
C ASN A 117 -8.89 -19.02 -10.71
N THR A 118 -7.62 -19.19 -11.07
CA THR A 118 -7.09 -20.45 -11.58
C THR A 118 -6.53 -21.37 -10.50
N LYS A 119 -6.51 -20.93 -9.26
CA LYS A 119 -5.99 -21.72 -8.13
C LYS A 119 -7.01 -22.66 -7.50
N GLU A 120 -8.17 -22.74 -8.03
CA GLU A 120 -9.20 -23.63 -7.50
C GLU A 120 -8.98 -25.10 -7.89
#